data_2caeb0b9dfc443dd54619ca9c41a7f24
#
_entry.id   2caeb0b9dfc443dd54619ca9c41a7f24
#
_cell.length_a   1.000
_cell.length_b   1.000
_cell.length_c   1.000
_cell.angle_alpha   90.00
_cell.angle_beta   90.00
_cell.angle_gamma   90.00
#
_symmetry.space_group_name_H-M   'P 1'
#
loop_
_entity.id
_entity.type
_entity.pdbx_description
1 polymer ?
#
loop_
_entity_poly.entity_id
_entity_poly.type
_entity_poly.pdbx_seq_one_letter_code
_entity_poly.pdbx_strand_id
1 'polypeptide(L)'
;RVLLKNSFEFSGKNNEFESYFTAVSTNDHVKGFGIVWPVEEDSTAKRLLVKMRLEFESIPGALRKEIDSNEDQNLTERLGFKIRRPKYSRSGLFIDNEAKIITQSSGLSECSRLTVNGIYDYSIFLENNDLDVAILMPKKVLKPLSIIQYSSTKPRVGEKISLVSFPYQGKLKRPTLREGVFKETVGLKGNKNKFR
;
A
#
# COMPACT_ATOMS: atom_id res chain seq x y z
N ARG A 1 -5.23 30.97 1.44
CA ARG A 1 -4.67 30.49 0.17
C ARG A 1 -3.38 31.26 -0.09
N VAL A 2 -2.23 30.65 0.18
CA VAL A 2 -0.95 31.27 -0.18
C VAL A 2 -0.64 30.79 -1.60
N LEU A 3 -0.97 31.63 -2.59
CA LEU A 3 -0.44 31.47 -3.92
C LEU A 3 1.05 31.85 -3.85
N LEU A 4 1.92 30.89 -4.13
CA LEU A 4 3.32 31.19 -4.32
C LEU A 4 3.44 32.18 -5.49
N LYS A 5 4.31 33.17 -5.35
CA LYS A 5 4.43 34.32 -6.26
C LYS A 5 4.59 33.97 -7.75
N ASN A 6 4.88 32.70 -8.07
CA ASN A 6 5.13 32.18 -9.41
C ASN A 6 4.32 30.89 -9.69
N SER A 7 3.10 30.82 -9.21
CA SER A 7 2.22 29.68 -9.49
C SER A 7 0.94 30.15 -10.19
N PHE A 8 0.38 29.30 -11.02
CA PHE A 8 -0.94 29.49 -11.59
C PHE A 8 -1.77 28.22 -11.47
N GLU A 9 -3.06 28.42 -11.34
CA GLU A 9 -4.06 27.36 -11.26
C GLU A 9 -5.24 27.72 -12.16
N PHE A 10 -5.77 26.74 -12.86
CA PHE A 10 -7.05 26.86 -13.53
C PHE A 10 -7.84 25.56 -13.44
N SER A 11 -9.14 25.68 -13.51
CA SER A 11 -10.07 24.55 -13.54
C SER A 11 -11.13 24.79 -14.60
N GLY A 12 -11.63 23.72 -15.17
CA GLY A 12 -12.71 23.72 -16.15
C GLY A 12 -13.70 22.62 -15.84
N LYS A 13 -14.96 22.82 -16.23
CA LYS A 13 -16.02 21.84 -16.08
C LYS A 13 -16.95 21.89 -17.27
N ASN A 14 -17.34 20.73 -17.78
CA ASN A 14 -18.44 20.54 -18.70
C ASN A 14 -19.45 19.53 -18.12
N ASN A 15 -20.36 19.02 -18.92
CA ASN A 15 -21.40 18.09 -18.47
C ASN A 15 -20.85 16.70 -18.15
N GLU A 16 -19.70 16.32 -18.68
CA GLU A 16 -19.13 14.97 -18.57
C GLU A 16 -17.88 14.93 -17.70
N PHE A 17 -17.04 15.98 -17.78
CA PHE A 17 -15.74 16.01 -17.12
C PHE A 17 -15.51 17.30 -16.35
N GLU A 18 -14.75 17.18 -15.28
CA GLU A 18 -14.13 18.30 -14.57
C GLU A 18 -12.62 18.17 -14.66
N SER A 19 -11.91 19.28 -14.75
CA SER A 19 -10.46 19.32 -14.89
C SER A 19 -9.85 20.34 -13.95
N TYR A 20 -8.63 20.06 -13.52
CA TYR A 20 -7.81 20.96 -12.75
C TYR A 20 -6.38 20.90 -13.23
N PHE A 21 -5.74 22.05 -13.31
CA PHE A 21 -4.33 22.18 -13.65
C PHE A 21 -3.66 23.18 -12.70
N THR A 22 -2.44 22.86 -12.27
CA THR A 22 -1.59 23.78 -11.53
C THR A 22 -0.15 23.66 -12.00
N ALA A 23 0.58 24.78 -12.00
CA ALA A 23 2.01 24.76 -12.23
C ALA A 23 2.71 25.85 -11.41
N VAL A 24 3.98 25.57 -11.09
CA VAL A 24 4.89 26.47 -10.40
C VAL A 24 6.08 26.76 -11.31
N SER A 25 6.34 28.04 -11.52
CA SER A 25 7.52 28.53 -12.25
C SER A 25 8.65 28.86 -11.26
N THR A 26 9.82 28.34 -11.53
CA THR A 26 11.08 28.74 -10.87
C THR A 26 11.96 29.42 -11.91
N ASN A 27 13.15 29.92 -11.51
CA ASN A 27 14.05 30.60 -12.45
C ASN A 27 14.47 29.69 -13.63
N ASP A 28 14.54 28.36 -13.41
CA ASP A 28 15.11 27.44 -14.37
C ASP A 28 14.09 26.52 -15.03
N HIS A 29 12.88 26.42 -14.49
CA HIS A 29 11.89 25.47 -15.00
C HIS A 29 10.46 25.81 -14.58
N VAL A 30 9.52 25.26 -15.33
CA VAL A 30 8.08 25.25 -14.99
C VAL A 30 7.67 23.80 -14.81
N LYS A 31 7.09 23.49 -13.68
CA LYS A 31 6.54 22.15 -13.41
C LYS A 31 5.14 22.25 -12.86
N GLY A 32 4.29 21.36 -13.28
CA GLY A 32 2.92 21.30 -12.85
C GLY A 32 2.30 19.93 -13.06
N PHE A 33 1.06 19.80 -12.67
CA PHE A 33 0.25 18.63 -12.97
C PHE A 33 -1.17 19.05 -13.35
N GLY A 34 -1.82 18.19 -14.11
CA GLY A 34 -3.24 18.29 -14.41
C GLY A 34 -3.94 16.99 -14.19
N ILE A 35 -5.17 17.04 -13.77
CA ILE A 35 -6.06 15.89 -13.69
C ILE A 35 -7.39 16.20 -14.35
N VAL A 36 -7.99 15.18 -14.96
CA VAL A 36 -9.32 15.23 -15.56
C VAL A 36 -10.09 14.04 -15.01
N TRP A 37 -11.33 14.26 -14.62
CA TRP A 37 -12.16 13.19 -14.06
C TRP A 37 -13.62 13.32 -14.51
N PRO A 38 -14.37 12.20 -14.60
CA PRO A 38 -15.80 12.23 -14.83
C PRO A 38 -16.54 12.94 -13.70
N VAL A 39 -17.56 13.70 -14.01
CA VAL A 39 -18.35 14.43 -12.98
C VAL A 39 -18.96 13.50 -11.95
N GLU A 40 -19.25 12.25 -12.31
CA GLU A 40 -19.77 11.21 -11.43
C GLU A 40 -18.80 10.82 -10.30
N GLU A 41 -17.49 10.95 -10.52
CA GLU A 41 -16.42 10.62 -9.54
C GLU A 41 -15.89 11.86 -8.77
N ASP A 42 -16.60 12.96 -8.83
CA ASP A 42 -16.16 14.27 -8.33
C ASP A 42 -15.67 14.23 -6.85
N SER A 43 -16.40 13.56 -5.97
CA SER A 43 -16.04 13.50 -4.55
C SER A 43 -14.72 12.77 -4.30
N THR A 44 -14.42 11.72 -5.08
CA THR A 44 -13.18 10.95 -4.99
C THR A 44 -12.02 11.73 -5.59
N ALA A 45 -12.25 12.34 -6.76
CA ALA A 45 -11.25 13.14 -7.46
C ALA A 45 -10.85 14.38 -6.65
N LYS A 46 -11.79 15.09 -6.06
CA LYS A 46 -11.50 16.27 -5.22
C LYS A 46 -10.66 15.92 -3.98
N ARG A 47 -10.92 14.78 -3.32
CA ARG A 47 -10.07 14.32 -2.22
C ARG A 47 -8.64 14.00 -2.68
N LEU A 48 -8.51 13.35 -3.83
CA LEU A 48 -7.21 13.07 -4.43
C LEU A 48 -6.49 14.36 -4.81
N LEU A 49 -7.19 15.31 -5.42
CA LEU A 49 -6.65 16.61 -5.81
C LEU A 49 -6.09 17.38 -4.61
N VAL A 50 -6.82 17.41 -3.49
CA VAL A 50 -6.33 18.06 -2.26
C VAL A 50 -5.01 17.43 -1.82
N LYS A 51 -4.92 16.10 -1.83
CA LYS A 51 -3.70 15.39 -1.47
C LYS A 51 -2.55 15.67 -2.43
N MET A 52 -2.83 15.64 -3.74
CA MET A 52 -1.83 15.96 -4.77
C MET A 52 -1.29 17.38 -4.61
N ARG A 53 -2.14 18.35 -4.34
CA ARG A 53 -1.73 19.75 -4.12
C ARG A 53 -0.86 19.93 -2.89
N LEU A 54 -1.12 19.19 -1.82
CA LEU A 54 -0.33 19.24 -0.57
C LEU A 54 1.04 18.55 -0.71
N GLU A 55 1.13 17.54 -1.55
CA GLU A 55 2.34 16.73 -1.73
C GLU A 55 3.17 17.15 -2.96
N PHE A 56 2.65 18.07 -3.80
CA PHE A 56 3.37 18.53 -4.97
C PHE A 56 4.56 19.43 -4.61
N GLU A 57 5.74 19.00 -5.02
CA GLU A 57 6.99 19.76 -4.91
C GLU A 57 7.63 19.91 -6.30
N SER A 58 7.98 21.13 -6.68
CA SER A 58 8.72 21.38 -7.92
C SER A 58 10.20 21.07 -7.72
N ILE A 59 10.60 19.86 -8.12
CA ILE A 59 11.98 19.39 -8.01
C ILE A 59 12.77 19.80 -9.27
N PRO A 60 14.02 20.33 -9.14
CA PRO A 60 14.86 20.66 -10.29
C PRO A 60 15.13 19.45 -11.19
N GLY A 61 15.31 19.70 -12.48
CA GLY A 61 15.62 18.70 -13.49
C GLY A 61 14.60 18.63 -14.63
N ALA A 62 15.00 18.13 -15.78
CA ALA A 62 14.14 17.92 -16.93
C ALA A 62 13.57 16.51 -16.96
N LEU A 63 12.32 16.36 -17.46
CA LEU A 63 11.78 15.05 -17.77
C LEU A 63 12.54 14.46 -18.97
N ARG A 64 12.97 13.21 -18.88
CA ARG A 64 13.55 12.50 -20.04
C ARG A 64 12.47 12.25 -21.10
N LYS A 65 12.86 12.34 -22.37
CA LYS A 65 11.94 12.06 -23.50
C LYS A 65 11.54 10.59 -23.60
N GLU A 66 12.38 9.68 -23.11
CA GLU A 66 12.12 8.24 -23.12
C GLU A 66 12.04 7.73 -21.69
N ILE A 67 10.96 7.01 -21.40
CA ILE A 67 10.72 6.38 -20.10
C ILE A 67 11.23 4.95 -20.23
N ASP A 68 12.43 4.71 -19.71
CA ASP A 68 12.95 3.34 -19.57
C ASP A 68 12.15 2.64 -18.45
N SER A 69 11.53 1.52 -18.75
CA SER A 69 10.62 0.78 -17.87
C SER A 69 11.26 0.31 -16.55
N ASN A 70 12.58 0.36 -16.44
CA ASN A 70 13.32 0.00 -15.23
C ASN A 70 13.60 1.18 -14.27
N GLU A 71 13.25 2.42 -14.64
CA GLU A 71 13.50 3.64 -13.83
C GLU A 71 12.25 4.19 -13.14
N ASP A 72 11.22 3.41 -12.93
CA ASP A 72 9.94 3.84 -12.36
C ASP A 72 10.03 4.58 -11.01
N GLN A 73 11.06 4.33 -10.20
CA GLN A 73 11.27 5.03 -8.92
C GLN A 73 11.77 6.46 -9.11
N ASN A 74 12.68 6.68 -10.07
CA ASN A 74 13.22 8.00 -10.35
C ASN A 74 12.22 8.95 -11.04
N LEU A 75 11.26 8.39 -11.78
CA LEU A 75 10.21 9.18 -12.46
C LEU A 75 9.31 9.90 -11.46
N THR A 76 9.00 9.24 -10.36
CA THR A 76 8.10 9.74 -9.31
C THR A 76 8.67 10.97 -8.62
N GLU A 77 9.98 10.95 -8.31
CA GLU A 77 10.68 12.08 -7.72
C GLU A 77 10.75 13.26 -8.69
N ARG A 78 10.95 12.99 -9.98
CA ARG A 78 11.04 14.03 -11.03
C ARG A 78 9.72 14.72 -11.32
N LEU A 79 8.59 14.04 -11.10
CA LEU A 79 7.25 14.62 -11.26
C LEU A 79 6.85 15.50 -10.07
N GLY A 80 7.66 15.59 -9.01
CA GLY A 80 7.34 16.35 -7.81
C GLY A 80 6.31 15.70 -6.90
N PHE A 81 5.96 14.43 -7.14
CA PHE A 81 5.09 13.65 -6.29
C PHE A 81 5.88 12.63 -5.48
N LYS A 82 5.70 12.64 -4.16
CA LYS A 82 6.17 11.56 -3.29
C LYS A 82 5.19 10.38 -3.36
N ILE A 83 5.13 9.68 -4.51
CA ILE A 83 4.34 8.47 -4.61
C ILE A 83 5.05 7.38 -3.81
N ARG A 84 4.55 7.11 -2.63
CA ARG A 84 5.04 5.99 -1.82
C ARG A 84 4.47 4.70 -2.36
N ARG A 85 5.30 3.94 -3.08
CA ARG A 85 4.94 2.57 -3.47
C ARG A 85 5.30 1.62 -2.32
N PRO A 86 4.44 0.65 -2.01
CA PRO A 86 4.81 -0.34 -1.02
C PRO A 86 6.01 -1.15 -1.50
N LYS A 87 7.09 -1.20 -0.72
CA LYS A 87 8.25 -2.07 -0.97
C LYS A 87 7.84 -3.54 -0.87
N TYR A 88 7.01 -3.83 0.14
CA TYR A 88 6.43 -5.16 0.38
C TYR A 88 4.93 -5.03 0.61
N SER A 89 4.18 -6.00 0.11
CA SER A 89 2.77 -6.17 0.43
C SER A 89 2.52 -7.63 0.79
N ARG A 90 1.82 -7.87 1.90
CA ARG A 90 1.62 -9.19 2.50
C ARG A 90 0.23 -9.31 3.06
N SER A 91 -0.19 -10.55 3.25
CA SER A 91 -1.41 -10.86 3.99
C SER A 91 -1.15 -10.79 5.49
N GLY A 92 -2.14 -10.29 6.23
CA GLY A 92 -2.15 -10.32 7.68
C GLY A 92 -3.54 -10.71 8.19
N LEU A 93 -3.60 -11.21 9.41
CA LEU A 93 -4.82 -11.68 10.05
C LEU A 93 -5.01 -10.93 11.37
N PHE A 94 -6.21 -10.41 11.60
CA PHE A 94 -6.55 -9.81 12.89
C PHE A 94 -6.65 -10.89 13.97
N ILE A 95 -5.95 -10.68 15.09
CA ILE A 95 -5.81 -11.68 16.17
C ILE A 95 -6.59 -11.30 17.43
N ASP A 96 -6.96 -10.04 17.58
CA ASP A 96 -7.71 -9.57 18.76
C ASP A 96 -8.64 -8.39 18.43
N ASN A 97 -9.42 -7.96 19.42
CA ASN A 97 -10.35 -6.84 19.33
C ASN A 97 -9.67 -5.46 19.31
N GLU A 98 -8.36 -5.40 19.58
CA GLU A 98 -7.54 -4.20 19.48
C GLU A 98 -6.96 -4.03 18.07
N ALA A 99 -7.39 -4.87 17.13
CA ALA A 99 -6.94 -4.90 15.75
C ALA A 99 -5.44 -5.17 15.58
N LYS A 100 -4.82 -5.91 16.51
CA LYS A 100 -3.48 -6.44 16.28
C LYS A 100 -3.51 -7.44 15.14
N ILE A 101 -2.45 -7.47 14.36
CA ILE A 101 -2.33 -8.28 13.15
C ILE A 101 -1.11 -9.17 13.25
N ILE A 102 -1.29 -10.46 12.95
CA ILE A 102 -0.18 -11.37 12.70
C ILE A 102 0.16 -11.39 11.21
N THR A 103 1.45 -11.32 10.89
CA THR A 103 1.98 -11.36 9.52
C THR A 103 3.40 -11.93 9.51
N GLN A 104 4.01 -12.03 8.33
CA GLN A 104 5.43 -12.41 8.20
C GLN A 104 6.35 -11.27 8.64
N SER A 105 7.46 -11.60 9.31
CA SER A 105 8.44 -10.62 9.82
C SER A 105 9.45 -10.17 8.76
N SER A 106 9.86 -11.07 7.85
CA SER A 106 10.97 -10.81 6.93
C SER A 106 10.81 -9.50 6.15
N GLY A 107 11.79 -8.58 6.28
CA GLY A 107 11.81 -7.27 5.61
C GLY A 107 10.95 -6.18 6.24
N LEU A 108 10.27 -6.41 7.38
CA LEU A 108 9.50 -5.35 8.04
C LEU A 108 10.40 -4.24 8.59
N SER A 109 11.57 -4.59 9.12
CA SER A 109 12.57 -3.66 9.65
C SER A 109 13.14 -2.71 8.59
N GLU A 110 13.06 -3.07 7.31
CA GLU A 110 13.47 -2.22 6.20
C GLU A 110 12.43 -1.16 5.81
N CYS A 111 11.23 -1.23 6.38
CA CYS A 111 10.13 -0.34 6.04
C CYS A 111 10.09 0.86 6.98
N SER A 112 10.16 2.06 6.44
CA SER A 112 9.98 3.31 7.21
C SER A 112 8.54 3.52 7.69
N ARG A 113 7.56 2.86 7.04
CA ARG A 113 6.14 2.96 7.36
C ARG A 113 5.44 1.63 7.08
N LEU A 114 4.64 1.18 8.04
CA LEU A 114 3.78 0.01 7.90
C LEU A 114 2.33 0.45 7.85
N THR A 115 1.60 -0.02 6.85
CA THR A 115 0.17 0.30 6.71
C THR A 115 -0.65 -0.95 6.45
N VAL A 116 -1.86 -0.97 6.97
CA VAL A 116 -2.86 -1.99 6.66
C VAL A 116 -3.92 -1.39 5.75
N ASN A 117 -4.24 -2.09 4.66
CA ASN A 117 -5.13 -1.63 3.58
C ASN A 117 -4.72 -0.27 2.97
N GLY A 118 -3.43 0.10 3.07
CA GLY A 118 -2.91 1.37 2.58
C GLY A 118 -3.35 2.62 3.36
N ILE A 119 -4.16 2.46 4.41
CA ILE A 119 -4.83 3.57 5.11
C ILE A 119 -4.37 3.68 6.57
N TYR A 120 -4.35 2.55 7.28
CA TYR A 120 -4.13 2.53 8.72
C TYR A 120 -2.66 2.32 9.04
N ASP A 121 -2.07 3.22 9.82
CA ASP A 121 -0.69 3.12 10.27
C ASP A 121 -0.56 2.11 11.41
N TYR A 122 0.49 1.28 11.31
CA TYR A 122 0.84 0.26 12.28
C TYR A 122 2.30 0.38 12.71
N SER A 123 2.62 -0.21 13.86
CA SER A 123 3.98 -0.40 14.36
C SER A 123 4.22 -1.87 14.69
N ILE A 124 5.46 -2.29 14.69
CA ILE A 124 5.84 -3.63 15.15
C ILE A 124 5.66 -3.67 16.66
N PHE A 125 4.85 -4.61 17.14
CA PHE A 125 4.65 -4.87 18.55
C PHE A 125 5.56 -6.01 19.04
N LEU A 126 5.64 -7.09 18.27
CA LEU A 126 6.49 -8.24 18.54
C LEU A 126 7.00 -8.81 17.21
N GLU A 127 8.24 -9.27 17.19
CA GLU A 127 8.85 -9.90 16.02
C GLU A 127 9.65 -11.14 16.45
N ASN A 128 9.49 -12.21 15.69
CA ASN A 128 10.27 -13.42 15.82
C ASN A 128 10.79 -13.84 14.44
N ASN A 129 12.06 -13.57 14.19
CA ASN A 129 12.70 -13.82 12.90
C ASN A 129 12.94 -15.32 12.63
N ASP A 130 13.11 -16.14 13.66
CA ASP A 130 13.31 -17.58 13.49
C ASP A 130 12.04 -18.25 12.98
N LEU A 131 10.89 -17.78 13.43
CA LEU A 131 9.57 -18.26 12.98
C LEU A 131 9.04 -17.50 11.77
N ASP A 132 9.70 -16.42 11.36
CA ASP A 132 9.24 -15.48 10.34
C ASP A 132 7.83 -14.94 10.65
N VAL A 133 7.59 -14.53 11.89
CA VAL A 133 6.30 -14.02 12.36
C VAL A 133 6.47 -12.69 13.07
N ALA A 134 5.58 -11.75 12.79
CA ALA A 134 5.48 -10.50 13.51
C ALA A 134 4.02 -10.21 13.91
N ILE A 135 3.87 -9.54 15.05
CA ILE A 135 2.61 -8.94 15.48
C ILE A 135 2.72 -7.42 15.31
N LEU A 136 1.79 -6.86 14.59
CA LEU A 136 1.68 -5.43 14.39
C LEU A 136 0.55 -4.86 15.22
N MET A 137 0.75 -3.66 15.76
CA MET A 137 -0.24 -2.92 16.54
C MET A 137 -0.64 -1.64 15.81
N PRO A 138 -1.94 -1.29 15.75
CA PRO A 138 -2.39 -0.06 15.11
C PRO A 138 -1.98 1.16 15.94
N LYS A 139 -1.59 2.25 15.25
CA LYS A 139 -1.26 3.53 15.92
C LYS A 139 -2.49 4.32 16.39
N LYS A 140 -3.68 3.93 15.93
CA LYS A 140 -4.97 4.50 16.34
C LYS A 140 -5.91 3.37 16.71
N VAL A 141 -6.84 3.63 17.61
CA VAL A 141 -7.88 2.66 17.99
C VAL A 141 -8.68 2.24 16.76
N LEU A 142 -8.70 0.95 16.49
CA LEU A 142 -9.44 0.34 15.40
C LEU A 142 -10.24 -0.85 15.94
N LYS A 143 -11.38 -1.12 15.32
CA LYS A 143 -12.17 -2.33 15.58
C LYS A 143 -12.19 -3.18 14.30
N PRO A 144 -11.64 -4.40 14.32
CA PRO A 144 -11.71 -5.30 13.18
C PRO A 144 -13.14 -5.83 12.99
N LEU A 145 -13.51 -6.12 11.75
CA LEU A 145 -14.80 -6.74 11.43
C LEU A 145 -14.88 -8.19 11.92
N SER A 146 -13.74 -8.88 11.93
CA SER A 146 -13.60 -10.24 12.41
C SER A 146 -12.18 -10.49 12.87
N ILE A 147 -12.03 -11.41 13.80
CA ILE A 147 -10.74 -11.92 14.28
C ILE A 147 -10.64 -13.41 13.97
N ILE A 148 -9.41 -13.90 13.82
CA ILE A 148 -9.19 -15.33 13.62
C ILE A 148 -9.49 -16.10 14.92
N GLN A 149 -9.93 -17.34 14.76
CA GLN A 149 -10.02 -18.30 15.84
C GLN A 149 -8.86 -19.28 15.72
N TYR A 150 -8.17 -19.51 16.81
CA TYR A 150 -7.08 -20.50 16.87
C TYR A 150 -7.66 -21.89 17.07
N SER A 151 -7.21 -22.85 16.24
CA SER A 151 -7.52 -24.25 16.48
C SER A 151 -6.62 -24.79 17.59
N SER A 152 -7.21 -25.51 18.55
CA SER A 152 -6.47 -26.26 19.56
C SER A 152 -5.91 -27.58 19.02
N THR A 153 -6.37 -28.02 17.85
CA THR A 153 -5.95 -29.28 17.23
C THR A 153 -5.04 -29.01 16.03
N LYS A 154 -3.99 -29.83 15.92
CA LYS A 154 -3.13 -29.82 14.74
C LYS A 154 -3.83 -30.51 13.57
N PRO A 155 -3.65 -30.01 12.34
CA PRO A 155 -4.20 -30.67 11.15
C PRO A 155 -3.60 -32.07 10.99
N ARG A 156 -4.41 -33.00 10.48
CA ARG A 156 -3.98 -34.38 10.21
C ARG A 156 -3.50 -34.50 8.76
N VAL A 157 -2.52 -35.37 8.53
CA VAL A 157 -2.10 -35.69 7.15
C VAL A 157 -3.30 -36.21 6.37
N GLY A 158 -3.51 -35.68 5.17
CA GLY A 158 -4.70 -35.94 4.34
C GLY A 158 -5.89 -35.01 4.59
N GLU A 159 -5.86 -34.17 5.61
CA GLU A 159 -6.94 -33.23 5.90
C GLU A 159 -7.00 -32.11 4.84
N LYS A 160 -8.22 -31.77 4.42
CA LYS A 160 -8.44 -30.62 3.52
C LYS A 160 -8.24 -29.32 4.28
N ILE A 161 -7.44 -28.43 3.71
CA ILE A 161 -7.16 -27.11 4.26
C ILE A 161 -7.48 -26.04 3.23
N SER A 162 -7.85 -24.87 3.72
CA SER A 162 -8.10 -23.70 2.89
C SER A 162 -7.12 -22.58 3.26
N LEU A 163 -6.50 -21.98 2.26
CA LEU A 163 -5.62 -20.83 2.40
C LEU A 163 -6.31 -19.58 1.83
N VAL A 164 -6.46 -18.57 2.67
CA VAL A 164 -6.94 -17.25 2.27
C VAL A 164 -5.79 -16.27 2.29
N SER A 165 -5.54 -15.59 1.19
CA SER A 165 -4.43 -14.64 1.08
C SER A 165 -4.69 -13.57 0.03
N PHE A 166 -3.91 -12.48 0.08
CA PHE A 166 -3.81 -11.47 -0.98
C PHE A 166 -2.53 -11.72 -1.79
N PRO A 167 -2.58 -12.54 -2.86
CA PRO A 167 -1.42 -12.86 -3.67
C PRO A 167 -1.01 -11.66 -4.53
N TYR A 168 0.11 -11.82 -5.26
CA TYR A 168 0.62 -10.82 -6.22
C TYR A 168 0.91 -9.46 -5.60
N GLN A 169 1.48 -9.43 -4.39
CA GLN A 169 1.92 -8.21 -3.72
C GLN A 169 0.81 -7.15 -3.58
N GLY A 170 -0.40 -7.60 -3.28
CA GLY A 170 -1.54 -6.70 -3.05
C GLY A 170 -2.13 -6.06 -4.32
N LYS A 171 -1.77 -6.54 -5.51
CA LYS A 171 -2.39 -6.08 -6.77
C LYS A 171 -3.87 -6.44 -6.86
N LEU A 172 -4.29 -7.52 -6.20
CA LEU A 172 -5.69 -7.90 -6.10
C LEU A 172 -6.32 -7.24 -4.86
N LYS A 173 -7.46 -6.57 -5.07
CA LYS A 173 -8.23 -5.92 -3.98
C LYS A 173 -9.08 -6.89 -3.15
N ARG A 174 -9.21 -8.14 -3.60
CA ARG A 174 -9.99 -9.19 -2.91
C ARG A 174 -9.08 -10.36 -2.53
N PRO A 175 -9.34 -11.01 -1.40
CA PRO A 175 -8.59 -12.21 -1.03
C PRO A 175 -8.89 -13.34 -2.01
N THR A 176 -7.91 -14.20 -2.21
CA THR A 176 -8.03 -15.42 -3.00
C THR A 176 -8.10 -16.60 -2.04
N LEU A 177 -9.10 -17.46 -2.21
CA LEU A 177 -9.22 -18.73 -1.55
C LEU A 177 -8.52 -19.81 -2.39
N ARG A 178 -7.66 -20.60 -1.75
CA ARG A 178 -7.07 -21.79 -2.35
C ARG A 178 -7.31 -22.98 -1.45
N GLU A 179 -7.68 -24.09 -2.02
CA GLU A 179 -7.84 -25.34 -1.30
C GLU A 179 -6.66 -26.26 -1.54
N GLY A 180 -6.34 -27.06 -0.56
CA GLY A 180 -5.25 -28.01 -0.61
C GLY A 180 -5.44 -29.13 0.41
N VAL A 181 -4.47 -30.01 0.48
CA VAL A 181 -4.45 -31.11 1.44
C VAL A 181 -3.18 -30.99 2.27
N PHE A 182 -3.32 -31.10 3.57
CA PHE A 182 -2.18 -31.14 4.48
C PHE A 182 -1.39 -32.42 4.27
N LYS A 183 -0.15 -32.30 3.79
CA LYS A 183 0.65 -33.48 3.42
C LYS A 183 1.64 -33.91 4.46
N GLU A 184 2.29 -32.96 5.12
CA GLU A 184 3.39 -33.26 6.04
C GLU A 184 3.48 -32.24 7.17
N THR A 185 3.93 -32.68 8.34
CA THR A 185 4.18 -31.83 9.51
C THR A 185 5.54 -31.12 9.45
N VAL A 186 6.32 -31.38 8.41
CA VAL A 186 7.66 -30.82 8.23
C VAL A 186 7.74 -30.12 6.88
N GLY A 187 8.23 -28.90 6.88
CA GLY A 187 8.41 -28.11 5.66
C GLY A 187 9.62 -28.55 4.83
N LEU A 188 9.85 -27.83 3.74
CA LEU A 188 11.00 -28.08 2.86
C LEU A 188 12.31 -28.08 3.63
N LYS A 189 13.22 -28.98 3.27
CA LYS A 189 14.55 -29.16 3.90
C LYS A 189 14.48 -29.54 5.39
N GLY A 190 13.42 -30.23 5.83
CA GLY A 190 13.30 -30.69 7.22
C GLY A 190 12.95 -29.59 8.23
N ASN A 191 12.46 -28.45 7.78
CA ASN A 191 12.10 -27.34 8.66
C ASN A 191 10.85 -27.69 9.49
N LYS A 192 11.04 -27.91 10.82
CA LYS A 192 9.96 -28.28 11.75
C LYS A 192 8.99 -27.13 12.07
N ASN A 193 9.33 -25.90 11.71
CA ASN A 193 8.50 -24.71 11.92
C ASN A 193 7.59 -24.38 10.72
N LYS A 194 7.65 -25.16 9.65
CA LYS A 194 6.84 -25.00 8.44
C LYS A 194 6.17 -26.31 8.06
N PHE A 195 4.96 -26.21 7.52
CA PHE A 195 4.20 -27.35 7.01
C PHE A 195 4.28 -27.42 5.48
N ARG A 196 3.93 -28.58 4.94
CA ARG A 196 3.80 -28.80 3.49
C ARG A 196 2.40 -29.31 3.13
#